data_9db41432af7010000cfac347d918a86a
#
_entry.id   9db41432af7010000cfac347d918a86a
#
_cell.length_a   1.000
_cell.length_b   1.000
_cell.length_c   1.000
_cell.angle_alpha   90.00
_cell.angle_beta   90.00
_cell.angle_gamma   90.00
#
_symmetry.space_group_name_H-M   'P 1'
#
loop_
_entity.id
_entity.type
_entity.pdbx_description
1 polymer ?
#
loop_
_entity_poly.entity_id
_entity_poly.type
_entity_poly.pdbx_seq_one_letter_code
_entity_poly.pdbx_strand_id
1 'polypeptide(L)'
;DEVLAVGDLGFYYKCINAIGELLKNAAVIFVSHSMPQVFRICNAVILLKAGKTLMNTYAVGEAVENYLSSFSSGDEQTAGTGEAKLISLKLESIRNTINEDQVLNLNHGDDLTILFVLKVDNSIKEYFVEIVVWNQQMIPVLCVIAKDNLGFCIDNSKTHKQSLKLTLSNIELNAGLHNISILVSNKSGDRLYLRHDKAGTFKMPIEYSAGADLVLKSDIEILE
;
A
#
# COMPACT_ATOMS: atom_id res chain seq x y z
N ASP A 1 25.76 -4.74 -3.39
CA ASP A 1 24.71 -4.42 -4.34
C ASP A 1 23.91 -5.67 -4.67
N GLU A 2 22.64 -5.71 -4.29
CA GLU A 2 21.62 -6.73 -4.61
C GLU A 2 21.97 -8.23 -4.34
N VAL A 3 23.02 -8.50 -3.57
CA VAL A 3 23.55 -9.86 -3.36
C VAL A 3 22.67 -10.72 -2.44
N LEU A 4 21.77 -10.11 -1.68
CA LEU A 4 20.95 -10.81 -0.67
C LEU A 4 19.70 -11.50 -1.25
N ALA A 5 19.41 -11.34 -2.54
CA ALA A 5 18.23 -11.90 -3.20
C ALA A 5 18.48 -13.25 -3.90
N VAL A 6 19.68 -13.82 -3.79
CA VAL A 6 20.07 -15.04 -4.50
C VAL A 6 20.14 -16.22 -3.53
N GLY A 7 19.32 -17.25 -3.77
CA GLY A 7 19.33 -18.48 -3.02
C GLY A 7 17.98 -18.83 -2.38
N ASP A 8 17.98 -19.92 -1.63
CA ASP A 8 16.82 -20.34 -0.84
C ASP A 8 16.67 -19.52 0.46
N LEU A 9 15.54 -19.68 1.13
CA LEU A 9 15.22 -18.98 2.37
C LEU A 9 16.26 -19.25 3.48
N GLY A 10 16.82 -20.45 3.53
CA GLY A 10 17.85 -20.83 4.49
C GLY A 10 19.16 -20.07 4.26
N PHE A 11 19.55 -19.89 3.01
CA PHE A 11 20.72 -19.09 2.63
C PHE A 11 20.50 -17.60 2.94
N TYR A 12 19.30 -17.08 2.65
CA TYR A 12 18.93 -15.71 3.00
C TYR A 12 19.12 -15.41 4.50
N TYR A 13 18.61 -16.27 5.40
CA TYR A 13 18.80 -16.09 6.84
C TYR A 13 20.27 -16.17 7.27
N LYS A 14 21.07 -17.04 6.67
CA LYS A 14 22.53 -17.10 6.92
C LYS A 14 23.21 -15.78 6.54
N CYS A 15 22.86 -15.21 5.39
CA CYS A 15 23.39 -13.92 4.94
C CYS A 15 23.03 -12.78 5.91
N ILE A 16 21.76 -12.69 6.32
CA ILE A 16 21.31 -11.67 7.26
C ILE A 16 22.03 -11.77 8.59
N ASN A 17 22.21 -12.99 9.13
CA ASN A 17 22.93 -13.21 10.37
C ASN A 17 24.42 -12.84 10.24
N ALA A 18 25.07 -13.20 9.12
CA ALA A 18 26.46 -12.85 8.85
C ALA A 18 26.64 -11.32 8.75
N ILE A 19 25.70 -10.59 8.11
CA ILE A 19 25.71 -9.12 8.07
C ILE A 19 25.55 -8.56 9.49
N GLY A 20 24.65 -9.10 10.30
CA GLY A 20 24.48 -8.69 11.69
C GLY A 20 25.76 -8.81 12.53
N GLU A 21 26.58 -9.87 12.31
CA GLU A 21 27.87 -10.01 12.96
C GLU A 21 28.92 -9.02 12.41
N LEU A 22 28.94 -8.80 11.09
CA LEU A 22 29.84 -7.82 10.46
C LEU A 22 29.59 -6.39 10.96
N LEU A 23 28.33 -6.01 11.12
CA LEU A 23 27.93 -4.66 11.59
C LEU A 23 28.45 -4.32 12.99
N LYS A 24 28.83 -5.33 13.80
CA LYS A 24 29.43 -5.09 15.12
C LYS A 24 30.85 -4.52 15.06
N ASN A 25 31.58 -4.81 13.97
CA ASN A 25 33.01 -4.54 13.87
C ASN A 25 33.41 -3.82 12.57
N ALA A 26 32.48 -3.53 11.68
CA ALA A 26 32.76 -2.91 10.37
C ALA A 26 31.68 -1.89 10.01
N ALA A 27 32.09 -0.85 9.28
CA ALA A 27 31.15 0.01 8.55
C ALA A 27 30.75 -0.69 7.26
N VAL A 28 29.44 -0.76 7.01
CA VAL A 28 28.86 -1.42 5.83
C VAL A 28 28.10 -0.41 5.00
N ILE A 29 28.39 -0.36 3.71
CA ILE A 29 27.57 0.39 2.73
C ILE A 29 26.70 -0.65 2.02
N PHE A 30 25.39 -0.51 2.20
CA PHE A 30 24.37 -1.37 1.63
C PHE A 30 23.60 -0.62 0.53
N VAL A 31 23.62 -1.14 -0.69
CA VAL A 31 22.92 -0.57 -1.84
C VAL A 31 21.82 -1.53 -2.25
N SER A 32 20.57 -1.09 -2.18
CA SER A 32 19.42 -1.91 -2.52
C SER A 32 18.22 -1.04 -2.91
N HIS A 33 17.33 -1.59 -3.73
CA HIS A 33 15.99 -1.08 -3.98
C HIS A 33 14.92 -1.80 -3.14
N SER A 34 15.31 -2.79 -2.34
CA SER A 34 14.41 -3.51 -1.42
C SER A 34 14.27 -2.73 -0.11
N MET A 35 13.19 -1.97 0.03
CA MET A 35 12.94 -1.16 1.21
C MET A 35 12.86 -1.98 2.51
N PRO A 36 12.28 -3.20 2.55
CA PRO A 36 12.33 -4.05 3.75
C PRO A 36 13.75 -4.38 4.21
N GLN A 37 14.69 -4.59 3.27
CA GLN A 37 16.09 -4.84 3.60
C GLN A 37 16.79 -3.57 4.10
N VAL A 38 16.50 -2.41 3.49
CA VAL A 38 17.02 -1.11 3.96
C VAL A 38 16.58 -0.84 5.39
N PHE A 39 15.30 -1.01 5.71
CA PHE A 39 14.78 -0.86 7.08
C PHE A 39 15.45 -1.80 8.09
N ARG A 40 15.74 -3.02 7.68
CA ARG A 40 16.28 -4.05 8.57
C ARG A 40 17.77 -3.89 8.84
N ILE A 41 18.54 -3.39 7.89
CA ILE A 41 20.01 -3.40 7.89
C ILE A 41 20.57 -2.02 8.19
N CYS A 42 19.96 -0.96 7.66
CA CYS A 42 20.53 0.38 7.67
C CYS A 42 20.13 1.18 8.91
N ASN A 43 21.09 1.89 9.49
CA ASN A 43 20.87 2.90 10.54
C ASN A 43 20.99 4.34 10.02
N ALA A 44 21.44 4.52 8.79
CA ALA A 44 21.49 5.78 8.06
C ALA A 44 21.25 5.52 6.58
N VAL A 45 20.71 6.50 5.86
CA VAL A 45 20.42 6.39 4.42
C VAL A 45 20.89 7.63 3.69
N ILE A 46 21.52 7.40 2.55
CA ILE A 46 21.79 8.42 1.55
C ILE A 46 20.91 8.12 0.34
N LEU A 47 19.95 9.01 0.07
CA LEU A 47 19.10 8.92 -1.10
C LEU A 47 19.75 9.65 -2.28
N LEU A 48 19.94 8.95 -3.39
CA LEU A 48 20.54 9.48 -4.61
C LEU A 48 19.48 9.64 -5.70
N LYS A 49 19.52 10.75 -6.42
CA LYS A 49 18.71 10.99 -7.63
C LYS A 49 19.58 11.64 -8.71
N ALA A 50 19.61 10.99 -9.87
CA ALA A 50 20.42 11.47 -11.02
C ALA A 50 21.90 11.78 -10.66
N GLY A 51 22.53 10.92 -9.84
CA GLY A 51 23.91 11.06 -9.41
C GLY A 51 24.17 12.13 -8.34
N LYS A 52 23.13 12.78 -7.81
CA LYS A 52 23.25 13.78 -6.74
C LYS A 52 22.59 13.27 -5.45
N THR A 53 23.16 13.65 -4.30
CA THR A 53 22.55 13.38 -3.00
C THR A 53 21.30 14.24 -2.84
N LEU A 54 20.15 13.60 -2.73
CA LEU A 54 18.87 14.24 -2.45
C LEU A 54 18.67 14.40 -0.94
N MET A 55 19.04 13.38 -0.17
CA MET A 55 18.88 13.33 1.29
C MET A 55 20.01 12.52 1.92
N ASN A 56 20.42 12.92 3.12
CA ASN A 56 21.30 12.15 4.00
C ASN A 56 20.74 12.24 5.41
N THR A 57 20.30 11.11 5.98
CA THR A 57 19.55 11.11 7.23
C THR A 57 19.73 9.79 8.00
N TYR A 58 19.59 9.87 9.33
CA TYR A 58 19.43 8.71 10.22
C TYR A 58 17.96 8.27 10.37
N ALA A 59 17.00 9.08 9.90
CA ALA A 59 15.59 8.74 9.86
C ALA A 59 15.31 7.87 8.63
N VAL A 60 15.61 6.56 8.74
CA VAL A 60 15.48 5.59 7.63
C VAL A 60 14.07 5.60 7.03
N GLY A 61 13.04 5.70 7.88
CA GLY A 61 11.63 5.76 7.43
C GLY A 61 11.36 6.95 6.52
N GLU A 62 11.85 8.14 6.89
CA GLU A 62 11.70 9.36 6.09
C GLU A 62 12.39 9.24 4.73
N ALA A 63 13.60 8.67 4.69
CA ALA A 63 14.32 8.46 3.45
C ALA A 63 13.60 7.48 2.52
N VAL A 64 13.04 6.40 3.07
CA VAL A 64 12.25 5.42 2.31
C VAL A 64 10.96 6.06 1.80
N GLU A 65 10.26 6.85 2.59
CA GLU A 65 9.07 7.59 2.17
C GLU A 65 9.39 8.55 1.01
N ASN A 66 10.48 9.31 1.10
CA ASN A 66 10.95 10.19 0.02
C ASN A 66 11.37 9.41 -1.23
N TYR A 67 12.01 8.26 -1.08
CA TYR A 67 12.33 7.37 -2.20
C TYR A 67 11.07 6.89 -2.91
N LEU A 68 10.13 6.33 -2.18
CA LEU A 68 8.87 5.82 -2.74
C LEU A 68 8.03 6.94 -3.37
N SER A 69 7.97 8.12 -2.74
CA SER A 69 7.25 9.28 -3.29
C SER A 69 7.91 9.84 -4.56
N SER A 70 9.22 9.64 -4.75
CA SER A 70 9.90 10.07 -5.98
C SER A 70 9.45 9.31 -7.23
N PHE A 71 8.88 8.12 -7.08
CA PHE A 71 8.22 7.36 -8.16
C PHE A 71 6.74 7.74 -8.32
N SER A 72 6.20 8.53 -7.40
CA SER A 72 4.78 8.95 -7.42
C SER A 72 4.54 10.21 -8.24
N SER A 73 5.58 10.92 -8.63
CA SER A 73 5.52 12.19 -9.34
C SER A 73 5.65 12.08 -10.87
N GLY A 74 5.54 10.88 -11.42
CA GLY A 74 5.48 10.65 -12.87
C GLY A 74 4.09 10.14 -13.24
N ASP A 75 3.45 10.84 -14.15
CA ASP A 75 2.21 10.56 -14.87
C ASP A 75 1.35 9.39 -14.36
N GLU A 76 0.12 9.73 -13.99
CA GLU A 76 -1.03 8.87 -13.70
C GLU A 76 -0.67 7.40 -13.53
N GLN A 77 -0.61 6.93 -12.29
CA GLN A 77 -0.44 5.50 -11.96
C GLN A 77 -1.68 4.72 -12.39
N THR A 78 -2.07 4.95 -13.64
CA THR A 78 -3.22 4.32 -14.26
C THR A 78 -2.75 3.35 -15.34
N ALA A 79 -3.30 2.16 -15.31
CA ALA A 79 -3.15 1.14 -16.34
C ALA A 79 -4.53 0.60 -16.74
N GLY A 80 -4.60 -0.15 -17.82
CA GLY A 80 -5.83 -0.73 -18.32
C GLY A 80 -6.17 -0.27 -19.73
N THR A 81 -7.27 -0.76 -20.26
CA THR A 81 -7.70 -0.51 -21.64
C THR A 81 -8.45 0.82 -21.81
N GLY A 82 -8.77 1.51 -20.68
CA GLY A 82 -9.26 2.88 -20.68
C GLY A 82 -10.78 3.05 -20.75
N GLU A 83 -11.55 1.96 -20.77
CA GLU A 83 -13.03 2.01 -20.79
C GLU A 83 -13.60 2.45 -19.41
N ALA A 84 -12.81 2.44 -18.35
CA ALA A 84 -13.18 2.96 -17.05
C ALA A 84 -12.25 4.09 -16.63
N LYS A 85 -12.79 5.09 -15.90
CA LYS A 85 -12.03 6.21 -15.32
C LYS A 85 -12.51 6.50 -13.92
N LEU A 86 -11.57 6.73 -13.00
CA LEU A 86 -11.85 7.30 -11.68
C LEU A 86 -12.01 8.81 -11.85
N ILE A 87 -13.16 9.35 -11.44
CA ILE A 87 -13.47 10.78 -11.55
C ILE A 87 -13.11 11.51 -10.27
N SER A 88 -13.36 10.89 -9.12
CA SER A 88 -13.03 11.44 -7.81
C SER A 88 -12.95 10.32 -6.79
N LEU A 89 -12.17 10.53 -5.74
CA LEU A 89 -12.11 9.69 -4.56
C LEU A 89 -12.03 10.59 -3.32
N LYS A 90 -12.66 10.17 -2.23
CA LYS A 90 -12.63 10.82 -0.93
C LYS A 90 -12.56 9.76 0.15
N LEU A 91 -11.68 9.96 1.12
CA LEU A 91 -11.56 9.11 2.30
C LEU A 91 -12.21 9.79 3.50
N GLU A 92 -12.95 9.03 4.29
CA GLU A 92 -13.61 9.49 5.51
C GLU A 92 -13.40 8.48 6.64
N SER A 93 -13.34 8.98 7.87
CA SER A 93 -13.48 8.19 9.10
C SER A 93 -14.45 8.91 10.05
N ILE A 94 -14.85 8.26 11.13
CA ILE A 94 -15.76 8.84 12.13
C ILE A 94 -15.26 10.19 12.66
N ARG A 95 -13.95 10.39 12.72
CA ARG A 95 -13.32 11.58 13.31
C ARG A 95 -12.80 12.59 12.31
N ASN A 96 -12.51 12.17 11.07
CA ASN A 96 -11.86 13.01 10.08
C ASN A 96 -12.40 12.74 8.68
N THR A 97 -12.52 13.83 7.90
CA THR A 97 -12.88 13.79 6.48
C THR A 97 -11.82 14.56 5.72
N ILE A 98 -11.19 13.93 4.71
CA ILE A 98 -10.09 14.55 3.97
C ILE A 98 -10.29 14.35 2.46
N ASN A 99 -10.00 15.39 1.66
CA ASN A 99 -10.04 15.38 0.20
C ASN A 99 -8.76 14.77 -0.38
N GLU A 100 -8.77 14.50 -1.68
CA GLU A 100 -7.82 13.70 -2.47
C GLU A 100 -6.32 13.97 -2.24
N ASP A 101 -5.93 15.19 -1.91
CA ASP A 101 -4.53 15.59 -1.75
C ASP A 101 -3.99 15.49 -0.32
N GLN A 102 -4.77 14.96 0.63
CA GLN A 102 -4.40 14.90 2.02
C GLN A 102 -4.40 13.46 2.55
N VAL A 103 -3.53 13.18 3.50
CA VAL A 103 -3.44 11.89 4.17
C VAL A 103 -4.47 11.83 5.30
N LEU A 104 -5.37 10.85 5.24
CA LEU A 104 -6.32 10.58 6.31
C LEU A 104 -5.60 9.90 7.48
N ASN A 105 -5.63 10.47 8.68
CA ASN A 105 -5.13 9.80 9.88
C ASN A 105 -6.25 8.95 10.49
N LEU A 106 -6.00 7.65 10.62
CA LEU A 106 -6.86 6.68 11.30
C LEU A 106 -6.25 6.31 12.65
N ASN A 107 -7.07 5.80 13.56
CA ASN A 107 -6.64 5.08 14.75
C ASN A 107 -6.99 3.59 14.58
N HIS A 108 -6.36 2.73 15.39
CA HIS A 108 -6.72 1.31 15.44
C HIS A 108 -8.19 1.15 15.85
N GLY A 109 -8.92 0.34 15.09
CA GLY A 109 -10.34 0.10 15.27
C GLY A 109 -11.26 1.14 14.62
N ASP A 110 -10.72 2.19 13.97
CA ASP A 110 -11.54 3.11 13.20
C ASP A 110 -12.08 2.44 11.92
N ASP A 111 -13.26 2.87 11.48
CA ASP A 111 -13.78 2.53 10.17
C ASP A 111 -13.21 3.47 9.10
N LEU A 112 -12.85 2.90 7.96
CA LEU A 112 -12.44 3.65 6.77
C LEU A 112 -13.55 3.60 5.73
N THR A 113 -14.13 4.77 5.40
CA THR A 113 -15.07 4.90 4.30
C THR A 113 -14.37 5.49 3.07
N ILE A 114 -14.52 4.80 1.95
CA ILE A 114 -14.02 5.19 0.64
C ILE A 114 -15.21 5.57 -0.22
N LEU A 115 -15.30 6.85 -0.57
CA LEU A 115 -16.29 7.39 -1.50
C LEU A 115 -15.60 7.65 -2.83
N PHE A 116 -16.09 7.08 -3.90
CA PHE A 116 -15.46 7.26 -5.21
C PHE A 116 -16.49 7.28 -6.35
N VAL A 117 -16.14 7.95 -7.42
CA VAL A 117 -16.98 8.09 -8.61
C VAL A 117 -16.27 7.49 -9.80
N LEU A 118 -16.88 6.48 -10.41
CA LEU A 118 -16.41 5.86 -11.63
C LEU A 118 -17.26 6.31 -12.83
N LYS A 119 -16.59 6.50 -13.97
CA LYS A 119 -17.22 6.61 -15.28
C LYS A 119 -16.77 5.42 -16.11
N VAL A 120 -17.71 4.60 -16.59
CA VAL A 120 -17.45 3.40 -17.36
C VAL A 120 -18.17 3.50 -18.71
N ASP A 121 -17.53 2.99 -19.76
CA ASP A 121 -18.05 3.02 -21.12
C ASP A 121 -19.42 2.31 -21.24
N ASN A 122 -20.28 2.84 -22.11
CA ASN A 122 -21.65 2.38 -22.32
C ASN A 122 -21.73 0.96 -22.89
N SER A 123 -20.68 0.49 -23.54
CA SER A 123 -20.61 -0.86 -24.10
C SER A 123 -20.48 -1.95 -23.03
N ILE A 124 -20.01 -1.55 -21.82
CA ILE A 124 -19.83 -2.46 -20.70
C ILE A 124 -21.11 -2.45 -19.86
N LYS A 125 -21.80 -3.59 -19.78
CA LYS A 125 -23.06 -3.73 -19.03
C LYS A 125 -22.86 -4.02 -17.55
N GLU A 126 -21.79 -4.75 -17.22
CA GLU A 126 -21.39 -5.05 -15.84
C GLU A 126 -19.87 -5.01 -15.72
N TYR A 127 -19.39 -4.62 -14.56
CA TYR A 127 -17.96 -4.61 -14.26
C TYR A 127 -17.71 -4.96 -12.79
N PHE A 128 -16.48 -5.36 -12.49
CA PHE A 128 -16.03 -5.69 -11.14
C PHE A 128 -15.09 -4.62 -10.64
N VAL A 129 -15.26 -4.24 -9.38
CA VAL A 129 -14.39 -3.29 -8.67
C VAL A 129 -13.66 -4.03 -7.57
N GLU A 130 -12.35 -3.98 -7.62
CA GLU A 130 -11.47 -4.48 -6.57
C GLU A 130 -10.78 -3.30 -5.88
N ILE A 131 -10.67 -3.37 -4.56
CA ILE A 131 -9.91 -2.41 -3.76
C ILE A 131 -8.77 -3.16 -3.09
N VAL A 132 -7.56 -2.68 -3.30
CA VAL A 132 -6.35 -3.23 -2.69
C VAL A 132 -5.68 -2.15 -1.86
N VAL A 133 -5.31 -2.49 -0.64
CA VAL A 133 -4.52 -1.62 0.25
C VAL A 133 -3.09 -2.13 0.28
N TRP A 134 -2.15 -1.23 0.10
CA TRP A 134 -0.73 -1.49 0.04
C TRP A 134 -0.02 -0.79 1.19
N ASN A 135 0.97 -1.44 1.78
CA ASN A 135 1.86 -0.77 2.72
C ASN A 135 2.93 0.08 2.00
N GLN A 136 3.80 0.73 2.75
CA GLN A 136 4.89 1.56 2.21
C GLN A 136 5.88 0.79 1.33
N GLN A 137 6.02 -0.52 1.53
CA GLN A 137 6.89 -1.39 0.74
C GLN A 137 6.23 -1.91 -0.54
N MET A 138 5.03 -1.40 -0.87
CA MET A 138 4.23 -1.86 -2.01
C MET A 138 3.85 -3.35 -1.92
N ILE A 139 3.69 -3.85 -0.69
CA ILE A 139 3.14 -5.18 -0.42
C ILE A 139 1.64 -5.04 -0.20
N PRO A 140 0.78 -5.83 -0.86
CA PRO A 140 -0.65 -5.81 -0.62
C PRO A 140 -0.94 -6.39 0.77
N VAL A 141 -1.55 -5.58 1.64
CA VAL A 141 -1.85 -5.95 3.03
C VAL A 141 -3.33 -6.24 3.24
N LEU A 142 -4.18 -5.77 2.33
CA LEU A 142 -5.61 -6.03 2.36
C LEU A 142 -6.17 -6.01 0.93
N CYS A 143 -7.00 -6.98 0.61
CA CYS A 143 -7.81 -7.00 -0.59
C CYS A 143 -9.28 -7.15 -0.19
N VAL A 144 -10.15 -6.33 -0.73
CA VAL A 144 -11.57 -6.37 -0.41
C VAL A 144 -12.26 -7.40 -1.27
N ILE A 145 -12.93 -8.34 -0.61
CA ILE A 145 -13.70 -9.43 -1.24
C ILE A 145 -15.18 -9.16 -1.02
N ALA A 146 -15.97 -9.19 -2.09
CA ALA A 146 -17.42 -9.13 -2.02
C ALA A 146 -18.01 -10.55 -2.10
N LYS A 147 -18.56 -11.03 -0.99
CA LYS A 147 -19.08 -12.40 -0.85
C LYS A 147 -17.98 -13.42 -1.17
N ASP A 148 -18.15 -14.18 -2.26
CA ASP A 148 -17.24 -15.26 -2.64
C ASP A 148 -16.32 -14.88 -3.82
N ASN A 149 -16.31 -13.60 -4.24
CA ASN A 149 -15.53 -13.11 -5.38
C ASN A 149 -14.59 -11.98 -4.96
N LEU A 150 -13.45 -11.88 -5.63
CA LEU A 150 -12.62 -10.69 -5.58
C LEU A 150 -13.36 -9.53 -6.26
N GLY A 151 -13.60 -8.46 -5.50
CA GLY A 151 -14.25 -7.26 -5.99
C GLY A 151 -15.78 -7.28 -5.97
N PHE A 152 -16.37 -6.16 -6.34
CA PHE A 152 -17.81 -5.91 -6.35
C PHE A 152 -18.32 -5.89 -7.77
N CYS A 153 -19.38 -6.66 -8.07
CA CYS A 153 -20.08 -6.61 -9.34
C CYS A 153 -21.02 -5.41 -9.38
N ILE A 154 -20.85 -4.54 -10.36
CA ILE A 154 -21.64 -3.31 -10.56
C ILE A 154 -22.38 -3.38 -11.89
N ASP A 155 -23.70 -3.16 -11.85
CA ASP A 155 -24.55 -3.03 -13.05
C ASP A 155 -24.41 -1.62 -13.64
N ASN A 156 -23.92 -1.53 -14.87
CA ASN A 156 -23.72 -0.29 -15.63
C ASN A 156 -24.85 0.00 -16.63
N SER A 157 -25.90 -0.79 -16.64
CA SER A 157 -26.99 -0.67 -17.65
C SER A 157 -27.82 0.61 -17.49
N LYS A 158 -27.88 1.19 -16.29
CA LYS A 158 -28.73 2.35 -15.99
C LYS A 158 -28.01 3.70 -16.03
N THR A 159 -26.75 3.74 -15.67
CA THR A 159 -25.97 4.97 -15.59
C THR A 159 -24.49 4.68 -15.76
N HIS A 160 -23.82 5.48 -16.58
CA HIS A 160 -22.39 5.33 -16.91
C HIS A 160 -21.47 6.08 -15.95
N LYS A 161 -22.03 6.86 -15.04
CA LYS A 161 -21.32 7.53 -13.96
C LYS A 161 -21.98 7.13 -12.64
N GLN A 162 -21.23 6.39 -11.83
CA GLN A 162 -21.73 5.83 -10.59
C GLN A 162 -20.90 6.32 -9.40
N SER A 163 -21.62 6.78 -8.36
CA SER A 163 -21.04 7.11 -7.07
C SER A 163 -21.13 5.89 -6.16
N LEU A 164 -20.00 5.44 -5.65
CA LEU A 164 -19.87 4.23 -4.88
C LEU A 164 -19.34 4.57 -3.48
N LYS A 165 -19.84 3.84 -2.48
CA LYS A 165 -19.40 3.93 -1.09
C LYS A 165 -19.00 2.53 -0.61
N LEU A 166 -17.78 2.41 -0.13
CA LEU A 166 -17.29 1.23 0.57
C LEU A 166 -16.89 1.61 1.99
N THR A 167 -17.29 0.82 2.96
CA THR A 167 -16.84 0.96 4.36
C THR A 167 -16.07 -0.29 4.76
N LEU A 168 -14.84 -0.10 5.19
CA LEU A 168 -13.99 -1.11 5.80
C LEU A 168 -14.03 -0.88 7.30
N SER A 169 -14.61 -1.81 8.02
CA SER A 169 -14.78 -1.67 9.47
C SER A 169 -13.60 -2.22 10.25
N ASN A 170 -13.30 -1.55 11.37
CA ASN A 170 -12.32 -2.00 12.35
C ASN A 170 -10.93 -2.21 11.74
N ILE A 171 -10.33 -1.14 11.19
CA ILE A 171 -9.00 -1.20 10.57
C ILE A 171 -7.93 -1.41 11.65
N GLU A 172 -7.20 -2.52 11.55
CA GLU A 172 -6.13 -2.95 12.47
C GLU A 172 -4.81 -3.21 11.72
N LEU A 173 -4.48 -2.35 10.77
CA LEU A 173 -3.23 -2.43 10.02
C LEU A 173 -2.06 -1.86 10.83
N ASN A 174 -0.85 -2.33 10.51
CA ASN A 174 0.38 -1.85 11.16
C ASN A 174 0.61 -0.35 10.91
N ALA A 175 1.47 0.25 11.74
CA ALA A 175 1.85 1.65 11.64
C ALA A 175 2.41 2.03 10.27
N GLY A 176 2.11 3.24 9.81
CA GLY A 176 2.68 3.81 8.60
C GLY A 176 1.64 4.24 7.56
N LEU A 177 2.13 4.64 6.40
CA LEU A 177 1.30 5.04 5.26
C LEU A 177 0.79 3.81 4.51
N HIS A 178 -0.47 3.87 4.13
CA HIS A 178 -1.15 2.86 3.32
C HIS A 178 -1.78 3.52 2.11
N ASN A 179 -1.56 2.94 0.94
CA ASN A 179 -2.10 3.42 -0.33
C ASN A 179 -3.25 2.53 -0.78
N ILE A 180 -4.26 3.12 -1.36
CA ILE A 180 -5.43 2.44 -1.91
C ILE A 180 -5.29 2.40 -3.42
N SER A 181 -5.43 1.21 -4.01
CA SER A 181 -5.60 1.04 -5.46
C SER A 181 -7.02 0.61 -5.78
N ILE A 182 -7.57 1.14 -6.87
CA ILE A 182 -8.85 0.75 -7.44
C ILE A 182 -8.60 0.06 -8.77
N LEU A 183 -9.13 -1.16 -8.90
CA LEU A 183 -9.09 -1.93 -10.14
C LEU A 183 -10.52 -2.12 -10.64
N VAL A 184 -10.71 -1.96 -11.95
CA VAL A 184 -11.99 -2.20 -12.62
C VAL A 184 -11.76 -3.18 -13.76
N SER A 185 -12.44 -4.32 -13.74
CA SER A 185 -12.25 -5.41 -14.69
C SER A 185 -13.57 -6.04 -15.12
N ASN A 186 -13.51 -6.97 -16.08
CA ASN A 186 -14.61 -7.87 -16.35
C ASN A 186 -14.69 -8.99 -15.30
N LYS A 187 -15.72 -9.80 -15.36
CA LYS A 187 -16.00 -10.88 -14.38
C LYS A 187 -14.88 -11.93 -14.29
N SER A 188 -14.23 -12.25 -15.39
CA SER A 188 -13.13 -13.24 -15.41
C SER A 188 -11.79 -12.66 -14.97
N GLY A 189 -11.67 -11.33 -14.84
CA GLY A 189 -10.43 -10.65 -14.45
C GLY A 189 -9.37 -10.61 -15.57
N ASP A 190 -9.65 -11.18 -16.74
CA ASP A 190 -8.72 -11.24 -17.87
C ASP A 190 -8.67 -9.94 -18.69
N ARG A 191 -9.65 -9.05 -18.50
CA ARG A 191 -9.68 -7.71 -19.11
C ARG A 191 -9.75 -6.64 -18.04
N LEU A 192 -8.66 -5.90 -17.88
CA LEU A 192 -8.54 -4.78 -16.96
C LEU A 192 -8.93 -3.49 -17.69
N TYR A 193 -10.01 -2.84 -17.25
CA TYR A 193 -10.49 -1.57 -17.80
C TYR A 193 -9.78 -0.37 -17.19
N LEU A 194 -9.49 -0.45 -15.88
CA LEU A 194 -8.76 0.56 -15.11
C LEU A 194 -7.99 -0.11 -13.98
N ARG A 195 -6.76 0.30 -13.79
CA ARG A 195 -6.02 0.22 -12.54
C ARG A 195 -5.60 1.64 -12.19
N HIS A 196 -5.98 2.11 -11.03
CA HIS A 196 -5.56 3.41 -10.50
C HIS A 196 -4.86 3.18 -9.17
N ASP A 197 -3.54 3.23 -9.21
CA ASP A 197 -2.71 3.06 -8.03
C ASP A 197 -2.64 4.37 -7.23
N LYS A 198 -2.53 4.28 -5.92
CA LYS A 198 -2.52 5.43 -4.99
C LYS A 198 -3.72 6.37 -5.17
N ALA A 199 -4.89 5.80 -5.46
CA ALA A 199 -6.13 6.56 -5.57
C ALA A 199 -6.47 7.33 -4.27
N GLY A 200 -5.99 6.87 -3.13
CA GLY A 200 -6.07 7.54 -1.83
C GLY A 200 -4.99 7.04 -0.88
N THR A 201 -4.70 7.83 0.16
CA THR A 201 -3.68 7.48 1.16
C THR A 201 -4.20 7.73 2.56
N PHE A 202 -3.97 6.80 3.47
CA PHE A 202 -4.23 6.98 4.90
C PHE A 202 -3.02 6.53 5.73
N LYS A 203 -2.98 6.98 6.98
CA LYS A 203 -1.89 6.72 7.91
C LYS A 203 -2.43 6.09 9.18
N MET A 204 -1.81 4.98 9.58
CA MET A 204 -1.99 4.34 10.88
C MET A 204 -0.98 4.87 11.90
N PRO A 205 -1.35 5.06 13.18
CA PRO A 205 -0.46 5.57 14.21
C PRO A 205 0.60 4.54 14.60
N ILE A 206 1.70 5.04 15.19
CA ILE A 206 2.79 4.21 15.73
C ILE A 206 2.44 3.83 17.18
N GLU A 207 1.39 3.07 17.40
CA GLU A 207 1.08 2.53 18.73
C GLU A 207 1.72 1.16 18.95
N TYR A 208 1.82 0.37 17.89
CA TYR A 208 2.38 -0.99 17.92
C TYR A 208 3.33 -1.17 16.74
N SER A 209 4.59 -1.46 17.00
CA SER A 209 5.58 -1.76 15.96
C SER A 209 5.97 -3.23 16.04
N ALA A 210 5.11 -4.11 15.53
CA ALA A 210 5.32 -5.55 15.59
C ALA A 210 6.01 -6.13 14.34
N GLY A 211 6.26 -5.33 13.31
CA GLY A 211 6.80 -5.81 12.03
C GLY A 211 5.83 -6.68 11.23
N ALA A 212 4.59 -6.85 11.70
CA ALA A 212 3.52 -7.54 10.99
C ALA A 212 2.56 -6.53 10.34
N ASP A 213 1.99 -6.89 9.19
CA ASP A 213 1.08 -5.99 8.46
C ASP A 213 -0.29 -5.85 9.13
N LEU A 214 -0.69 -6.81 9.95
CA LEU A 214 -1.93 -6.81 10.72
C LEU A 214 -1.61 -6.89 12.21
N VAL A 215 -2.25 -6.02 13.00
CA VAL A 215 -2.13 -5.98 14.46
C VAL A 215 -3.50 -6.29 15.06
N LEU A 216 -3.60 -7.40 15.80
CA LEU A 216 -4.83 -7.80 16.48
C LEU A 216 -4.67 -7.63 17.98
N LYS A 217 -5.66 -7.01 18.61
CA LYS A 217 -5.76 -6.97 20.08
C LYS A 217 -6.25 -8.35 20.57
N SER A 218 -5.58 -8.90 21.55
CA SER A 218 -5.95 -10.16 22.19
C SER A 218 -5.62 -10.16 23.66
N ASP A 219 -6.34 -10.94 24.43
CA ASP A 219 -6.08 -11.21 25.85
C ASP A 219 -5.46 -12.59 26.02
N ILE A 220 -4.54 -12.73 27.00
CA ILE A 220 -3.96 -14.02 27.36
C ILE A 220 -4.48 -14.39 28.76
N GLU A 221 -5.07 -15.57 28.86
CA GLU A 221 -5.47 -16.18 30.14
C GLU A 221 -4.49 -17.31 30.49
N ILE A 222 -3.97 -17.28 31.71
CA ILE A 222 -3.13 -18.37 32.22
C ILE A 222 -4.08 -19.41 32.83
N LEU A 223 -4.12 -20.60 32.22
CA LEU A 223 -4.86 -21.74 32.74
C LEU A 223 -3.98 -22.46 33.78
N GLU A 224 -4.50 -22.63 35.01
CA GLU A 224 -3.86 -23.41 36.08
C GLU A 224 -3.93 -24.92 35.84
#